data_33c7e13e6c8fe78d5b5bdf907f5e067a
#
_entry.id   33c7e13e6c8fe78d5b5bdf907f5e067a
#
_cell.length_a   1.000
_cell.length_b   1.000
_cell.length_c   1.000
_cell.angle_alpha   90.00
_cell.angle_beta   90.00
_cell.angle_gamma   90.00
#
_symmetry.space_group_name_H-M   'P 1'
#
loop_
_entity.id
_entity.type
_entity.pdbx_description
1 polymer ?
#
loop_
_entity_poly.entity_id
_entity_poly.type
_entity_poly.pdbx_seq_one_letter_code
_entity_poly.pdbx_strand_id
1 'polypeptide(L)'
;MKKIKFEDYSVVLSRKNRFIKSKSNDYHFLFNSDNGLTCKFGKSVNDDPDFSPFGNEIADIEITTSCRGIRDKESNRSPCNFCYKGNSESGEHMSFERFKRVFDLLNQSRTMTQIAFGVDAECKSNPDVWKIMDYCIQNDVVPNVTVADIDEETALNIAKRCGACSVSAYERDKGRCYDSIKLLTDASKEFSKKFFQVNIHLLLSEETKDFCKEVIKDYENDLRLKDVNAIVFLSLKQKGRGSSFHRMNESSRKEILSYCLDNDVKFGMDSCGANFFLDLLKERKEEKRYLKFIEPCESLLYSIYVNVEGKVFPCSFMEGEGEWSEGIDLLDSSIECFRKEVWENEKVISWRRNAIKKMKEIGCNSCPYFTI
;
A
#
# COMPACT_ATOMS: atom_id res chain seq x y z
N MET A 1 -15.54 -13.63 -20.44
CA MET A 1 -14.12 -13.32 -20.63
C MET A 1 -14.01 -12.27 -21.73
N LYS A 2 -13.38 -11.11 -21.43
CA LYS A 2 -13.20 -9.99 -22.37
C LYS A 2 -11.71 -9.86 -22.68
N LYS A 3 -11.34 -9.82 -23.96
CA LYS A 3 -9.97 -9.58 -24.39
C LYS A 3 -9.86 -8.20 -25.03
N ILE A 4 -8.93 -7.39 -24.50
CA ILE A 4 -8.59 -6.06 -25.02
C ILE A 4 -7.20 -6.18 -25.64
N LYS A 5 -7.05 -5.71 -26.88
CA LYS A 5 -5.78 -5.73 -27.61
C LYS A 5 -5.24 -4.31 -27.70
N PHE A 6 -4.00 -4.13 -27.33
CA PHE A 6 -3.19 -2.93 -27.54
C PHE A 6 -2.13 -3.20 -28.62
N GLU A 7 -1.37 -2.18 -28.98
CA GLU A 7 -0.35 -2.29 -30.03
C GLU A 7 0.71 -3.34 -29.67
N ASP A 8 1.20 -3.36 -28.43
CA ASP A 8 2.32 -4.17 -27.96
C ASP A 8 1.96 -5.21 -26.87
N TYR A 9 0.72 -5.25 -26.42
CA TYR A 9 0.26 -6.22 -25.42
C TYR A 9 -1.24 -6.51 -25.54
N SER A 10 -1.72 -7.42 -24.70
CA SER A 10 -3.15 -7.70 -24.52
C SER A 10 -3.51 -7.89 -23.06
N VAL A 11 -4.74 -7.49 -22.71
CA VAL A 11 -5.33 -7.69 -21.39
C VAL A 11 -6.53 -8.62 -21.53
N VAL A 12 -6.55 -9.68 -20.74
CA VAL A 12 -7.68 -10.60 -20.66
C VAL A 12 -8.34 -10.41 -19.29
N LEU A 13 -9.60 -10.00 -19.30
CA LEU A 13 -10.42 -9.84 -18.10
C LEU A 13 -11.41 -11.02 -18.03
N SER A 14 -11.39 -11.71 -16.91
CA SER A 14 -12.44 -12.64 -16.51
C SER A 14 -13.14 -12.09 -15.27
N ARG A 15 -14.14 -12.82 -14.74
CA ARG A 15 -14.87 -12.37 -13.55
C ARG A 15 -13.96 -12.10 -12.33
N LYS A 16 -12.84 -12.81 -12.22
CA LYS A 16 -11.96 -12.80 -11.04
C LYS A 16 -10.50 -12.56 -11.35
N ASN A 17 -10.11 -12.69 -12.61
CA ASN A 17 -8.70 -12.64 -13.01
C ASN A 17 -8.48 -11.60 -14.10
N ARG A 18 -7.37 -10.88 -13.97
CA ARG A 18 -6.78 -10.06 -15.03
C ARG A 18 -5.45 -10.69 -15.43
N PHE A 19 -5.26 -10.90 -16.71
CA PHE A 19 -4.02 -11.39 -17.27
C PHE A 19 -3.51 -10.43 -18.34
N ILE A 20 -2.29 -9.97 -18.18
CA ILE A 20 -1.60 -9.08 -19.11
C ILE A 20 -0.47 -9.87 -19.76
N LYS A 21 -0.33 -9.74 -21.06
CA LYS A 21 0.73 -10.41 -21.80
C LYS A 21 1.27 -9.50 -22.89
N SER A 22 2.61 -9.27 -22.91
CA SER A 22 3.30 -8.59 -24.00
C SER A 22 3.29 -9.41 -25.30
N LYS A 23 3.36 -8.74 -26.46
CA LYS A 23 3.52 -9.43 -27.75
C LYS A 23 4.90 -10.07 -27.91
N SER A 24 5.93 -9.44 -27.32
CA SER A 24 7.31 -9.95 -27.27
C SER A 24 7.49 -11.16 -26.35
N ASN A 25 6.45 -11.50 -25.57
CA ASN A 25 6.45 -12.60 -24.61
C ASN A 25 7.50 -12.46 -23.49
N ASP A 26 7.86 -11.24 -23.15
CA ASP A 26 8.85 -10.86 -22.12
C ASP A 26 8.24 -10.24 -20.87
N TYR A 27 6.91 -10.09 -20.84
CA TYR A 27 6.17 -9.62 -19.69
C TYR A 27 4.81 -10.31 -19.57
N HIS A 28 4.57 -10.88 -18.40
CA HIS A 28 3.31 -11.49 -18.02
C HIS A 28 2.95 -11.06 -16.61
N PHE A 29 1.69 -10.68 -16.41
CA PHE A 29 1.15 -10.34 -15.12
C PHE A 29 -0.21 -10.96 -14.93
N LEU A 30 -0.40 -11.65 -13.82
CA LEU A 30 -1.68 -12.22 -13.39
C LEU A 30 -2.10 -11.60 -12.06
N PHE A 31 -3.35 -11.18 -11.98
CA PHE A 31 -3.99 -10.73 -10.76
C PHE A 31 -5.31 -11.44 -10.55
N ASN A 32 -5.57 -11.89 -9.33
CA ASN A 32 -6.86 -12.45 -8.91
C ASN A 32 -7.54 -11.49 -7.92
N SER A 33 -8.68 -10.91 -8.31
CA SER A 33 -9.41 -9.92 -7.51
C SER A 33 -10.10 -10.48 -6.27
N ASP A 34 -10.28 -11.80 -6.16
CA ASP A 34 -10.92 -12.42 -4.99
C ASP A 34 -9.97 -12.52 -3.80
N ASN A 35 -8.70 -12.81 -4.04
CA ASN A 35 -7.72 -13.09 -2.98
C ASN A 35 -6.46 -12.24 -3.04
N GLY A 36 -6.36 -11.31 -4.00
CA GLY A 36 -5.21 -10.42 -4.15
C GLY A 36 -3.94 -11.11 -4.68
N LEU A 37 -4.00 -12.38 -5.10
CA LEU A 37 -2.84 -13.07 -5.65
C LEU A 37 -2.33 -12.35 -6.89
N THR A 38 -1.05 -11.99 -6.87
CA THR A 38 -0.30 -11.47 -8.00
C THR A 38 0.80 -12.44 -8.42
N CYS A 39 1.10 -12.46 -9.72
CA CYS A 39 2.22 -13.21 -10.25
C CYS A 39 2.77 -12.46 -11.47
N LYS A 40 4.07 -12.17 -11.47
CA LYS A 40 4.80 -11.51 -12.55
C LYS A 40 5.90 -12.43 -13.06
N PHE A 41 6.12 -12.50 -14.36
CA PHE A 41 7.25 -13.21 -14.95
C PHE A 41 7.54 -12.71 -16.37
N GLY A 42 8.78 -12.84 -16.81
CA GLY A 42 9.24 -12.47 -18.14
C GLY A 42 9.10 -13.60 -19.14
N LYS A 43 10.18 -13.94 -19.87
CA LYS A 43 10.18 -15.01 -20.88
C LYS A 43 10.00 -16.41 -20.29
N SER A 44 10.39 -16.58 -19.05
CA SER A 44 10.20 -17.81 -18.27
C SER A 44 9.66 -17.47 -16.89
N VAL A 45 9.15 -18.48 -16.16
CA VAL A 45 8.66 -18.33 -14.79
C VAL A 45 9.74 -17.97 -13.76
N ASN A 46 11.01 -18.07 -14.14
CA ASN A 46 12.16 -17.69 -13.31
C ASN A 46 12.77 -16.34 -13.71
N ASP A 47 12.17 -15.68 -14.70
CA ASP A 47 12.60 -14.37 -15.18
C ASP A 47 11.71 -13.31 -14.56
N ASP A 48 12.27 -12.52 -13.64
CA ASP A 48 11.54 -11.49 -12.90
C ASP A 48 11.70 -10.13 -13.61
N PRO A 49 10.62 -9.55 -14.15
CA PRO A 49 10.70 -8.28 -14.84
C PRO A 49 11.11 -7.15 -13.92
N ASP A 50 12.00 -6.28 -14.36
CA ASP A 50 12.45 -5.12 -13.57
C ASP A 50 11.33 -4.08 -13.33
N PHE A 51 10.36 -3.94 -14.25
CA PHE A 51 9.23 -2.99 -14.14
C PHE A 51 8.08 -3.35 -15.10
N SER A 52 6.89 -2.77 -14.87
CA SER A 52 5.76 -2.87 -15.79
C SER A 52 5.96 -1.95 -17.01
N PRO A 53 6.02 -2.51 -18.25
CA PRO A 53 6.28 -1.69 -19.44
C PRO A 53 5.05 -0.93 -19.96
N PHE A 54 3.84 -1.20 -19.43
CA PHE A 54 2.60 -0.70 -20.01
C PHE A 54 1.86 0.32 -19.15
N GLY A 55 2.31 0.57 -17.94
CA GLY A 55 1.68 1.45 -16.95
C GLY A 55 1.75 0.87 -15.55
N ASN A 56 1.24 1.61 -14.58
CA ASN A 56 1.16 1.15 -13.20
C ASN A 56 0.17 -0.02 -13.05
N GLU A 57 0.51 -0.95 -12.18
CA GLU A 57 -0.35 -2.08 -11.77
C GLU A 57 -1.10 -1.76 -10.48
N ILE A 58 -0.49 -0.93 -9.65
CA ILE A 58 -1.02 -0.43 -8.38
C ILE A 58 -0.92 1.10 -8.37
N ALA A 59 -1.87 1.76 -7.73
CA ALA A 59 -1.79 3.17 -7.41
C ALA A 59 -2.10 3.41 -5.94
N ASP A 60 -1.31 4.27 -5.30
CA ASP A 60 -1.67 4.86 -4.02
C ASP A 60 -2.25 6.25 -4.30
N ILE A 61 -3.50 6.50 -3.96
CA ILE A 61 -4.17 7.77 -4.25
C ILE A 61 -4.64 8.40 -2.94
N GLU A 62 -4.09 9.56 -2.62
CA GLU A 62 -4.55 10.35 -1.49
C GLU A 62 -5.80 11.13 -1.88
N ILE A 63 -6.95 10.71 -1.36
CA ILE A 63 -8.22 11.40 -1.64
C ILE A 63 -8.59 12.44 -0.59
N THR A 64 -7.82 12.52 0.50
CA THR A 64 -8.00 13.55 1.51
C THR A 64 -6.74 13.76 2.34
N THR A 65 -6.43 15.01 2.65
CA THR A 65 -5.47 15.43 3.68
C THR A 65 -6.17 15.86 4.96
N SER A 66 -7.52 15.87 4.99
CA SER A 66 -8.31 16.13 6.19
C SER A 66 -8.32 14.92 7.12
N CYS A 67 -7.85 15.09 8.35
CA CYS A 67 -7.84 14.03 9.34
C CYS A 67 -7.89 14.61 10.75
N ARG A 68 -8.93 14.27 11.52
CA ARG A 68 -9.06 14.65 12.92
C ARG A 68 -8.15 13.86 13.87
N GLY A 69 -7.42 12.88 13.34
CA GLY A 69 -6.59 12.00 14.14
C GLY A 69 -7.37 10.86 14.78
N ILE A 70 -6.78 10.26 15.79
CA ILE A 70 -7.30 9.09 16.51
C ILE A 70 -7.86 9.50 17.89
N ARG A 71 -8.82 8.73 18.37
CA ARG A 71 -9.36 8.89 19.73
C ARG A 71 -8.42 8.26 20.75
N ASP A 72 -8.38 8.86 21.93
CA ASP A 72 -7.82 8.25 23.14
C ASP A 72 -8.92 7.48 23.92
N LYS A 73 -8.54 6.94 25.07
CA LYS A 73 -9.46 6.22 25.96
C LYS A 73 -10.64 7.08 26.45
N GLU A 74 -10.46 8.38 26.53
CA GLU A 74 -11.48 9.36 26.94
C GLU A 74 -12.29 9.88 25.75
N SER A 75 -12.05 9.34 24.55
CA SER A 75 -12.69 9.72 23.30
C SER A 75 -12.29 11.10 22.74
N ASN A 76 -11.26 11.74 23.30
CA ASN A 76 -10.69 12.95 22.72
C ASN A 76 -9.90 12.60 21.45
N ARG A 77 -10.01 13.46 20.44
CA ARG A 77 -9.26 13.26 19.17
C ARG A 77 -8.02 14.12 19.14
N SER A 78 -6.94 13.56 18.62
CA SER A 78 -5.76 14.33 18.29
C SER A 78 -4.98 13.68 17.14
N PRO A 79 -4.25 14.48 16.35
CA PRO A 79 -3.40 13.97 15.28
C PRO A 79 -2.39 12.94 15.76
N CYS A 80 -2.03 12.00 14.89
CA CYS A 80 -0.98 11.02 15.19
C CYS A 80 0.38 11.71 15.33
N ASN A 81 1.12 11.37 16.37
CA ASN A 81 2.43 12.00 16.67
C ASN A 81 3.48 11.70 15.60
N PHE A 82 3.36 10.59 14.88
CA PHE A 82 4.30 10.15 13.85
C PHE A 82 3.72 10.21 12.42
N CYS A 83 2.68 11.02 12.20
CA CYS A 83 2.11 11.16 10.86
C CYS A 83 3.11 11.83 9.92
N TYR A 84 3.57 11.10 8.91
CA TYR A 84 4.53 11.60 7.93
C TYR A 84 3.94 12.65 6.97
N LYS A 85 2.62 12.63 6.75
CA LYS A 85 1.91 13.58 5.89
C LYS A 85 1.63 14.93 6.60
N GLY A 86 1.56 14.92 7.93
CA GLY A 86 1.20 16.12 8.67
C GLY A 86 -0.29 16.50 8.58
N ASN A 87 -1.16 15.59 8.12
CA ASN A 87 -2.59 15.82 7.95
C ASN A 87 -3.26 16.43 9.20
N SER A 88 -4.24 17.30 8.97
CA SER A 88 -4.98 18.03 10.02
C SER A 88 -6.47 18.08 9.69
N GLU A 89 -7.29 18.57 10.62
CA GLU A 89 -8.74 18.71 10.42
C GLU A 89 -9.10 19.65 9.26
N SER A 90 -8.30 20.67 9.01
CA SER A 90 -8.48 21.66 7.94
C SER A 90 -7.89 21.24 6.57
N GLY A 91 -7.68 19.95 6.36
CA GLY A 91 -7.14 19.45 5.10
C GLY A 91 -8.13 19.54 3.93
N GLU A 92 -7.66 19.15 2.75
CA GLU A 92 -8.40 19.19 1.50
C GLU A 92 -8.97 17.82 1.12
N HIS A 93 -9.94 17.81 0.19
CA HIS A 93 -10.52 16.61 -0.38
C HIS A 93 -10.38 16.61 -1.91
N MET A 94 -10.02 15.47 -2.47
CA MET A 94 -10.13 15.22 -3.88
C MET A 94 -11.62 15.01 -4.21
N SER A 95 -12.20 15.86 -5.06
CA SER A 95 -13.58 15.69 -5.53
C SER A 95 -13.71 14.45 -6.42
N PHE A 96 -14.91 13.89 -6.52
CA PHE A 96 -15.16 12.76 -7.41
C PHE A 96 -14.78 13.05 -8.87
N GLU A 97 -15.04 14.24 -9.37
CA GLU A 97 -14.71 14.61 -10.77
C GLU A 97 -13.18 14.66 -10.97
N ARG A 98 -12.44 15.20 -10.00
CA ARG A 98 -10.96 15.18 -10.02
C ARG A 98 -10.45 13.74 -9.99
N PHE A 99 -10.96 12.94 -9.06
CA PHE A 99 -10.61 11.52 -8.96
C PHE A 99 -10.88 10.77 -10.26
N LYS A 100 -12.07 10.98 -10.84
CA LYS A 100 -12.47 10.32 -12.08
C LYS A 100 -11.49 10.63 -13.22
N ARG A 101 -11.07 11.88 -13.38
CA ARG A 101 -10.09 12.26 -14.42
C ARG A 101 -8.75 11.60 -14.16
N VAL A 102 -8.23 11.63 -12.93
CA VAL A 102 -7.01 10.95 -12.53
C VAL A 102 -7.10 9.45 -12.80
N PHE A 103 -8.15 8.80 -12.32
CA PHE A 103 -8.38 7.38 -12.49
C PHE A 103 -8.45 6.96 -13.96
N ASP A 104 -9.20 7.70 -14.79
CA ASP A 104 -9.38 7.38 -16.20
C ASP A 104 -8.04 7.43 -16.95
N LEU A 105 -7.16 8.39 -16.64
CA LEU A 105 -5.80 8.46 -17.18
C LEU A 105 -4.96 7.25 -16.74
N LEU A 106 -4.88 6.97 -15.45
CA LEU A 106 -4.11 5.85 -14.90
C LEU A 106 -4.55 4.49 -15.45
N ASN A 107 -5.85 4.32 -15.70
CA ASN A 107 -6.44 3.06 -16.14
C ASN A 107 -6.55 2.93 -17.66
N GLN A 108 -5.99 3.87 -18.45
CA GLN A 108 -6.01 3.80 -19.93
C GLN A 108 -5.39 2.50 -20.46
N SER A 109 -4.27 2.07 -19.88
CA SER A 109 -3.59 0.83 -20.24
C SER A 109 -4.31 -0.44 -19.75
N ARG A 110 -5.30 -0.32 -18.87
CA ARG A 110 -5.99 -1.43 -18.18
C ARG A 110 -5.04 -2.37 -17.42
N THR A 111 -3.86 -1.86 -17.04
CA THR A 111 -2.89 -2.60 -16.22
C THR A 111 -3.18 -2.47 -14.74
N MET A 112 -3.72 -1.34 -14.30
CA MET A 112 -4.03 -1.06 -12.90
C MET A 112 -5.07 -2.03 -12.34
N THR A 113 -4.72 -2.75 -11.27
CA THR A 113 -5.54 -3.81 -10.64
C THR A 113 -6.05 -3.41 -9.27
N GLN A 114 -5.30 -2.58 -8.57
CA GLN A 114 -5.58 -2.19 -7.18
C GLN A 114 -5.29 -0.71 -6.96
N ILE A 115 -6.04 -0.10 -6.05
CA ILE A 115 -5.77 1.22 -5.51
C ILE A 115 -5.76 1.13 -3.98
N ALA A 116 -4.68 1.62 -3.35
CA ALA A 116 -4.66 1.91 -1.93
C ALA A 116 -5.02 3.39 -1.73
N PHE A 117 -6.08 3.66 -0.96
CA PHE A 117 -6.54 5.02 -0.72
C PHE A 117 -5.92 5.63 0.52
N GLY A 118 -5.33 6.82 0.37
CA GLY A 118 -5.02 7.72 1.47
C GLY A 118 -6.30 8.39 1.98
N VAL A 119 -6.82 7.87 3.09
CA VAL A 119 -8.02 8.35 3.77
C VAL A 119 -7.68 8.83 5.19
N ASP A 120 -8.64 9.41 5.88
CA ASP A 120 -8.50 9.72 7.30
C ASP A 120 -8.64 8.46 8.19
N ALA A 121 -8.42 8.64 9.48
CA ALA A 121 -8.48 7.55 10.47
C ALA A 121 -9.83 6.80 10.50
N GLU A 122 -10.92 7.47 10.10
CA GLU A 122 -12.28 6.94 10.10
C GLU A 122 -12.79 6.57 8.70
N CYS A 123 -12.01 6.81 7.64
CA CYS A 123 -12.36 6.54 6.24
C CYS A 123 -13.59 7.33 5.71
N LYS A 124 -13.96 8.43 6.31
CA LYS A 124 -15.21 9.14 5.96
C LYS A 124 -15.13 10.67 5.91
N SER A 125 -13.94 11.26 6.02
CA SER A 125 -13.80 12.71 5.89
C SER A 125 -14.03 13.19 4.47
N ASN A 126 -13.63 12.44 3.45
CA ASN A 126 -13.99 12.76 2.08
C ASN A 126 -15.44 12.37 1.79
N PRO A 127 -16.34 13.32 1.44
CA PRO A 127 -17.77 13.04 1.23
C PRO A 127 -18.05 12.12 0.04
N ASP A 128 -17.14 12.03 -0.91
CA ASP A 128 -17.26 11.18 -2.11
C ASP A 128 -16.59 9.80 -1.96
N VAL A 129 -16.06 9.44 -0.79
CA VAL A 129 -15.23 8.23 -0.62
C VAL A 129 -15.89 6.96 -1.15
N TRP A 130 -17.15 6.74 -0.84
CA TRP A 130 -17.86 5.54 -1.29
C TRP A 130 -18.16 5.54 -2.79
N LYS A 131 -18.48 6.72 -3.35
CA LYS A 131 -18.67 6.91 -4.79
C LYS A 131 -17.37 6.67 -5.56
N ILE A 132 -16.25 7.11 -5.02
CA ILE A 132 -14.90 6.88 -5.55
C ILE A 132 -14.60 5.38 -5.59
N MET A 133 -14.83 4.66 -4.49
CA MET A 133 -14.59 3.21 -4.43
C MET A 133 -15.53 2.43 -5.37
N ASP A 134 -16.81 2.80 -5.46
CA ASP A 134 -17.75 2.18 -6.38
C ASP A 134 -17.33 2.38 -7.84
N TYR A 135 -16.76 3.55 -8.18
CA TYR A 135 -16.21 3.80 -9.52
C TYR A 135 -15.02 2.89 -9.85
N CYS A 136 -14.12 2.62 -8.89
CA CYS A 136 -13.03 1.67 -9.06
C CYS A 136 -13.55 0.27 -9.40
N ILE A 137 -14.50 -0.22 -8.61
CA ILE A 137 -15.10 -1.55 -8.77
C ILE A 137 -15.79 -1.69 -10.13
N GLN A 138 -16.54 -0.67 -10.57
CA GLN A 138 -17.20 -0.64 -11.89
C GLN A 138 -16.18 -0.72 -13.04
N ASN A 139 -14.93 -0.34 -12.79
CA ASN A 139 -13.84 -0.39 -13.76
C ASN A 139 -12.84 -1.55 -13.52
N ASP A 140 -13.26 -2.59 -12.81
CA ASP A 140 -12.47 -3.80 -12.52
C ASP A 140 -11.17 -3.52 -11.71
N VAL A 141 -11.16 -2.50 -10.85
CA VAL A 141 -10.03 -2.15 -9.97
C VAL A 141 -10.45 -2.31 -8.51
N VAL A 142 -9.61 -2.99 -7.72
CA VAL A 142 -9.91 -3.30 -6.31
C VAL A 142 -9.45 -2.16 -5.41
N PRO A 143 -10.35 -1.49 -4.67
CA PRO A 143 -9.96 -0.50 -3.66
C PRO A 143 -9.47 -1.19 -2.37
N ASN A 144 -8.49 -0.57 -1.71
CA ASN A 144 -7.97 -0.97 -0.40
C ASN A 144 -7.78 0.29 0.45
N VAL A 145 -7.87 0.16 1.77
CA VAL A 145 -7.73 1.30 2.69
C VAL A 145 -6.92 0.94 3.94
N THR A 146 -6.37 1.98 4.56
CA THR A 146 -5.83 1.92 5.93
C THR A 146 -6.61 2.87 6.82
N VAL A 147 -7.12 2.37 7.93
CA VAL A 147 -7.91 3.11 8.92
C VAL A 147 -7.32 2.96 10.33
N ALA A 148 -7.92 3.58 11.32
CA ALA A 148 -7.48 3.42 12.71
C ALA A 148 -8.64 3.20 13.70
N ASP A 149 -9.80 3.83 13.46
CA ASP A 149 -10.89 3.90 14.43
C ASP A 149 -12.21 4.11 13.68
N ILE A 150 -12.91 3.03 13.38
CA ILE A 150 -14.13 3.04 12.56
C ILE A 150 -15.35 2.56 13.36
N ASP A 151 -16.52 2.98 12.90
CA ASP A 151 -17.80 2.48 13.37
C ASP A 151 -18.32 1.31 12.49
N GLU A 152 -19.43 0.72 12.91
CA GLU A 152 -20.06 -0.42 12.24
C GLU A 152 -20.49 -0.11 10.81
N GLU A 153 -21.09 1.08 10.58
CA GLU A 153 -21.49 1.52 9.24
C GLU A 153 -20.29 1.63 8.30
N THR A 154 -19.20 2.19 8.78
CA THR A 154 -17.96 2.30 8.02
C THR A 154 -17.35 0.92 7.73
N ALA A 155 -17.36 0.01 8.71
CA ALA A 155 -16.88 -1.37 8.55
C ALA A 155 -17.67 -2.12 7.46
N LEU A 156 -19.00 -2.00 7.46
CA LEU A 156 -19.88 -2.56 6.42
C LEU A 156 -19.57 -1.98 5.03
N ASN A 157 -19.39 -0.66 4.94
CA ASN A 157 -19.07 0.01 3.68
C ASN A 157 -17.70 -0.43 3.11
N ILE A 158 -16.68 -0.55 3.97
CA ILE A 158 -15.35 -1.03 3.59
C ILE A 158 -15.43 -2.51 3.19
N ALA A 159 -16.01 -3.38 4.01
CA ALA A 159 -16.12 -4.81 3.73
C ALA A 159 -16.89 -5.09 2.43
N LYS A 160 -17.89 -4.29 2.09
CA LYS A 160 -18.64 -4.39 0.84
C LYS A 160 -17.75 -4.10 -0.38
N ARG A 161 -16.83 -3.15 -0.29
CA ARG A 161 -16.12 -2.55 -1.45
C ARG A 161 -14.67 -3.00 -1.57
N CYS A 162 -13.93 -3.03 -0.45
CA CYS A 162 -12.48 -3.24 -0.46
C CYS A 162 -12.09 -4.71 -0.58
N GLY A 163 -10.91 -4.96 -1.14
CA GLY A 163 -10.24 -6.27 -1.11
C GLY A 163 -9.49 -6.50 0.19
N ALA A 164 -8.93 -5.42 0.75
CA ALA A 164 -8.22 -5.42 2.02
C ALA A 164 -8.47 -4.14 2.81
N CYS A 165 -8.36 -4.25 4.13
CA CYS A 165 -8.32 -3.12 5.04
C CYS A 165 -7.24 -3.36 6.09
N SER A 166 -6.33 -2.40 6.27
CA SER A 166 -5.41 -2.42 7.39
C SER A 166 -5.89 -1.47 8.47
N VAL A 167 -5.72 -1.87 9.74
CA VAL A 167 -6.06 -1.04 10.88
C VAL A 167 -4.79 -0.70 11.63
N SER A 168 -4.49 0.59 11.74
CA SER A 168 -3.29 1.05 12.44
C SER A 168 -3.47 0.94 13.94
N ALA A 169 -2.55 0.23 14.60
CA ALA A 169 -2.51 0.13 16.05
C ALA A 169 -1.72 1.28 16.65
N TYR A 170 -2.27 1.91 17.69
CA TYR A 170 -1.67 3.01 18.42
C TYR A 170 -1.66 2.74 19.92
N GLU A 171 -0.55 3.05 20.58
CA GLU A 171 -0.40 2.89 22.03
C GLU A 171 -1.43 3.69 22.83
N ARG A 172 -1.88 4.82 22.28
CA ARG A 172 -2.90 5.69 22.91
C ARG A 172 -4.18 4.94 23.26
N ASP A 173 -4.69 4.09 22.35
CA ASP A 173 -5.78 3.15 22.60
C ASP A 173 -5.78 1.98 21.60
N LYS A 174 -5.04 0.93 21.93
CA LYS A 174 -5.03 -0.30 21.10
C LYS A 174 -6.39 -0.99 21.05
N GLY A 175 -7.22 -0.80 22.07
CA GLY A 175 -8.56 -1.39 22.14
C GLY A 175 -9.42 -1.00 20.95
N ARG A 176 -9.38 0.26 20.52
CA ARG A 176 -10.12 0.73 19.33
C ARG A 176 -9.66 0.10 18.03
N CYS A 177 -8.36 -0.15 17.88
CA CYS A 177 -7.85 -0.91 16.76
C CYS A 177 -8.46 -2.32 16.72
N TYR A 178 -8.48 -3.01 17.86
CA TYR A 178 -9.01 -4.37 17.95
C TYR A 178 -10.53 -4.43 17.74
N ASP A 179 -11.26 -3.44 18.26
CA ASP A 179 -12.69 -3.30 18.01
C ASP A 179 -12.98 -3.04 16.53
N SER A 180 -12.22 -2.16 15.88
CA SER A 180 -12.32 -1.90 14.43
C SER A 180 -12.04 -3.15 13.59
N ILE A 181 -11.05 -3.95 13.98
CA ILE A 181 -10.73 -5.23 13.36
C ILE A 181 -11.92 -6.20 13.50
N LYS A 182 -12.47 -6.30 14.69
CA LYS A 182 -13.65 -7.15 14.95
C LYS A 182 -14.83 -6.75 14.09
N LEU A 183 -15.12 -5.45 13.98
CA LEU A 183 -16.19 -4.94 13.11
C LEU A 183 -15.95 -5.31 11.64
N LEU A 184 -14.72 -5.15 11.12
CA LEU A 184 -14.36 -5.49 9.74
C LEU A 184 -14.49 -6.99 9.47
N THR A 185 -13.97 -7.83 10.37
CA THR A 185 -14.01 -9.28 10.19
C THR A 185 -15.45 -9.82 10.27
N ASP A 186 -16.30 -9.25 11.11
CA ASP A 186 -17.71 -9.60 11.17
C ASP A 186 -18.47 -9.10 9.94
N ALA A 187 -18.28 -7.83 9.52
CA ALA A 187 -18.89 -7.29 8.32
C ALA A 187 -18.50 -8.08 7.05
N SER A 188 -17.27 -8.61 6.98
CA SER A 188 -16.84 -9.43 5.83
C SER A 188 -17.64 -10.72 5.67
N LYS A 189 -18.12 -11.28 6.77
CA LYS A 189 -18.96 -12.50 6.79
C LYS A 189 -20.35 -12.24 6.19
N GLU A 190 -20.91 -11.05 6.41
CA GLU A 190 -22.21 -10.67 5.85
C GLU A 190 -22.17 -10.63 4.30
N PHE A 191 -21.05 -10.20 3.72
CA PHE A 191 -20.88 -10.17 2.27
C PHE A 191 -20.32 -11.47 1.68
N SER A 192 -20.17 -12.54 2.50
CA SER A 192 -19.58 -13.81 2.07
C SER A 192 -18.22 -13.65 1.40
N LYS A 193 -17.45 -12.64 1.80
CA LYS A 193 -16.10 -12.37 1.28
C LYS A 193 -15.08 -13.28 1.95
N LYS A 194 -14.86 -14.44 1.35
CA LYS A 194 -13.94 -15.47 1.86
C LYS A 194 -12.50 -14.98 2.01
N PHE A 195 -12.07 -14.02 1.18
CA PHE A 195 -10.68 -13.59 1.08
C PHE A 195 -10.47 -12.09 1.42
N PHE A 196 -11.44 -11.45 2.07
CA PHE A 196 -11.24 -10.10 2.56
C PHE A 196 -10.13 -10.08 3.62
N GLN A 197 -9.06 -9.33 3.34
CA GLN A 197 -7.89 -9.30 4.23
C GLN A 197 -8.01 -8.15 5.23
N VAL A 198 -7.97 -8.48 6.51
CA VAL A 198 -7.86 -7.50 7.59
C VAL A 198 -6.48 -7.64 8.23
N ASN A 199 -5.68 -6.57 8.21
CA ASN A 199 -4.33 -6.57 8.76
C ASN A 199 -4.20 -5.54 9.89
N ILE A 200 -3.23 -5.74 10.78
CA ILE A 200 -2.78 -4.73 11.74
C ILE A 200 -1.59 -3.99 11.11
N HIS A 201 -1.62 -2.66 11.02
CA HIS A 201 -0.44 -1.85 10.73
C HIS A 201 0.25 -1.44 12.02
N LEU A 202 1.55 -1.72 12.14
CA LEU A 202 2.34 -1.49 13.34
C LEU A 202 3.66 -0.81 12.99
N LEU A 203 3.88 0.40 13.52
CA LEU A 203 5.08 1.18 13.24
C LEU A 203 6.26 0.64 14.03
N LEU A 204 7.40 0.40 13.36
CA LEU A 204 8.68 0.07 13.98
C LEU A 204 9.49 1.35 14.25
N SER A 205 9.55 1.78 15.50
CA SER A 205 10.39 2.85 16.01
C SER A 205 10.90 2.51 17.41
N GLU A 206 11.92 3.22 17.90
CA GLU A 206 12.37 3.03 19.29
C GLU A 206 11.24 3.31 20.29
N GLU A 207 10.41 4.32 20.02
CA GLU A 207 9.30 4.72 20.88
C GLU A 207 8.18 3.68 20.91
N THR A 208 8.03 2.87 19.86
CA THR A 208 6.96 1.87 19.77
C THR A 208 7.42 0.44 20.04
N LYS A 209 8.67 0.24 20.43
CA LYS A 209 9.28 -1.09 20.60
C LYS A 209 8.49 -2.00 21.55
N ASP A 210 8.20 -1.51 22.74
CA ASP A 210 7.49 -2.31 23.75
C ASP A 210 6.02 -2.51 23.37
N PHE A 211 5.41 -1.50 22.75
CA PHE A 211 4.07 -1.61 22.18
C PHE A 211 4.00 -2.66 21.06
N CYS A 212 5.02 -2.75 20.19
CA CYS A 212 5.08 -3.81 19.19
C CYS A 212 5.04 -5.20 19.81
N LYS A 213 5.83 -5.43 20.87
CA LYS A 213 5.83 -6.70 21.61
C LYS A 213 4.48 -7.00 22.27
N GLU A 214 3.81 -5.98 22.80
CA GLU A 214 2.48 -6.11 23.37
C GLU A 214 1.45 -6.52 22.30
N VAL A 215 1.41 -5.85 21.15
CA VAL A 215 0.47 -6.18 20.06
C VAL A 215 0.71 -7.58 19.50
N ILE A 216 1.97 -8.02 19.37
CA ILE A 216 2.29 -9.39 18.94
C ILE A 216 1.73 -10.42 19.92
N LYS A 217 1.90 -10.18 21.23
CA LYS A 217 1.35 -11.05 22.26
C LYS A 217 -0.19 -11.07 22.26
N ASP A 218 -0.81 -9.92 22.04
CA ASP A 218 -2.27 -9.82 21.93
C ASP A 218 -2.79 -10.52 20.66
N TYR A 219 -2.04 -10.49 19.55
CA TYR A 219 -2.38 -11.22 18.32
C TYR A 219 -2.59 -12.71 18.56
N GLU A 220 -1.86 -13.30 19.51
CA GLU A 220 -1.99 -14.70 19.88
C GLU A 220 -3.15 -14.95 20.87
N ASN A 221 -3.56 -13.95 21.66
CA ASN A 221 -4.42 -14.15 22.84
C ASN A 221 -5.76 -13.38 22.79
N ASP A 222 -5.87 -12.28 22.06
CA ASP A 222 -7.12 -11.50 22.00
C ASP A 222 -8.07 -12.07 20.94
N LEU A 223 -9.26 -12.51 21.41
CA LEU A 223 -10.27 -13.14 20.55
C LEU A 223 -10.77 -12.23 19.40
N ARG A 224 -10.62 -10.88 19.52
CA ARG A 224 -10.99 -9.96 18.46
C ARG A 224 -10.06 -10.08 17.26
N LEU A 225 -8.83 -10.58 17.45
CA LEU A 225 -7.78 -10.69 16.45
C LEU A 225 -7.70 -12.06 15.77
N LYS A 226 -8.51 -13.03 16.16
CA LYS A 226 -8.47 -14.41 15.65
C LYS A 226 -8.61 -14.55 14.13
N ASP A 227 -9.32 -13.61 13.50
CA ASP A 227 -9.60 -13.60 12.06
C ASP A 227 -8.68 -12.58 11.30
N VAL A 228 -7.68 -12.02 11.97
CA VAL A 228 -6.69 -11.13 11.36
C VAL A 228 -5.79 -11.93 10.40
N ASN A 229 -5.56 -11.37 9.22
CA ASN A 229 -4.71 -12.01 8.23
C ASN A 229 -3.22 -11.95 8.61
N ALA A 230 -2.71 -10.78 9.00
CA ALA A 230 -1.32 -10.59 9.41
C ALA A 230 -1.10 -9.27 10.18
N ILE A 231 0.02 -9.20 10.89
CA ILE A 231 0.63 -7.93 11.32
C ILE A 231 1.53 -7.42 10.20
N VAL A 232 1.34 -6.20 9.75
CA VAL A 232 2.21 -5.54 8.77
C VAL A 232 3.06 -4.50 9.48
N PHE A 233 4.34 -4.76 9.57
CA PHE A 233 5.31 -3.83 10.15
C PHE A 233 5.65 -2.73 9.16
N LEU A 234 5.56 -1.48 9.61
CA LEU A 234 5.88 -0.30 8.83
C LEU A 234 7.20 0.30 9.32
N SER A 235 8.16 0.46 8.43
CA SER A 235 9.43 1.11 8.73
C SER A 235 9.21 2.62 8.93
N LEU A 236 9.74 3.19 10.02
CA LEU A 236 9.68 4.62 10.28
C LEU A 236 10.43 5.41 9.19
N LYS A 237 9.77 6.41 8.62
CA LYS A 237 10.36 7.47 7.82
C LYS A 237 10.26 8.77 8.62
N GLN A 238 11.41 9.37 8.91
CA GLN A 238 11.50 10.60 9.71
C GLN A 238 11.03 11.82 8.89
N LYS A 239 9.72 11.92 8.65
CA LYS A 239 9.06 12.98 7.88
C LYS A 239 7.80 13.47 8.60
N GLY A 240 7.40 14.72 8.33
CA GLY A 240 6.24 15.34 8.98
C GLY A 240 6.40 15.35 10.50
N ARG A 241 5.33 15.02 11.23
CA ARG A 241 5.39 14.90 12.70
C ARG A 241 6.26 13.74 13.18
N GLY A 242 6.46 12.72 12.35
CA GLY A 242 7.35 11.61 12.65
C GLY A 242 8.85 11.93 12.61
N SER A 243 9.24 13.15 12.25
CA SER A 243 10.65 13.58 12.21
C SER A 243 11.35 13.54 13.58
N SER A 244 10.60 13.65 14.67
CA SER A 244 11.12 13.55 16.05
C SER A 244 11.25 12.12 16.58
N PHE A 245 10.73 11.13 15.85
CA PHE A 245 10.83 9.72 16.22
C PHE A 245 12.17 9.12 15.78
N HIS A 246 12.62 8.11 16.49
CA HIS A 246 13.88 7.43 16.23
C HIS A 246 13.63 6.06 15.64
N ARG A 247 14.45 5.71 14.64
CA ARG A 247 14.40 4.37 14.07
C ARG A 247 14.70 3.33 15.12
N MET A 248 13.98 2.24 15.08
CA MET A 248 14.28 1.09 15.92
C MET A 248 15.67 0.57 15.59
N ASN A 249 16.50 0.37 16.62
CA ASN A 249 17.83 -0.18 16.43
C ASN A 249 17.77 -1.61 15.86
N GLU A 250 18.85 -2.02 15.22
CA GLU A 250 18.93 -3.29 14.51
C GLU A 250 18.67 -4.50 15.43
N SER A 251 19.23 -4.49 16.64
CA SER A 251 19.05 -5.59 17.60
C SER A 251 17.60 -5.78 18.01
N SER A 252 16.88 -4.67 18.32
CA SER A 252 15.46 -4.72 18.69
C SER A 252 14.59 -5.17 17.54
N ARG A 253 14.91 -4.72 16.32
CA ARG A 253 14.21 -5.12 15.09
C ARG A 253 14.37 -6.61 14.81
N LYS A 254 15.64 -7.12 14.94
CA LYS A 254 15.95 -8.54 14.82
C LYS A 254 15.21 -9.38 15.88
N GLU A 255 15.19 -8.91 17.13
CA GLU A 255 14.46 -9.57 18.21
C GLU A 255 12.98 -9.77 17.89
N ILE A 256 12.29 -8.68 17.47
CA ILE A 256 10.86 -8.70 17.15
C ILE A 256 10.56 -9.64 15.98
N LEU A 257 11.30 -9.51 14.86
CA LEU A 257 11.05 -10.31 13.68
C LEU A 257 11.45 -11.79 13.88
N SER A 258 12.51 -12.06 14.61
CA SER A 258 12.87 -13.43 14.97
C SER A 258 11.83 -14.08 15.85
N TYR A 259 11.27 -13.35 16.83
CA TYR A 259 10.16 -13.86 17.64
C TYR A 259 8.97 -14.25 16.75
N CYS A 260 8.60 -13.41 15.80
CA CYS A 260 7.50 -13.71 14.88
C CYS A 260 7.78 -14.97 14.03
N LEU A 261 9.01 -15.12 13.53
CA LEU A 261 9.42 -16.30 12.75
C LEU A 261 9.40 -17.58 13.59
N ASP A 262 9.88 -17.50 14.84
CA ASP A 262 10.02 -18.66 15.74
C ASP A 262 8.67 -19.12 16.32
N ASN A 263 7.66 -18.26 16.35
CA ASN A 263 6.33 -18.54 16.91
C ASN A 263 5.22 -18.59 15.85
N ASP A 264 5.56 -18.70 14.55
CA ASP A 264 4.60 -18.77 13.44
C ASP A 264 3.58 -17.62 13.41
N VAL A 265 3.94 -16.43 13.93
CA VAL A 265 3.13 -15.23 13.82
C VAL A 265 3.07 -14.82 12.36
N LYS A 266 1.86 -14.68 11.81
CA LYS A 266 1.71 -14.19 10.44
C LYS A 266 2.04 -12.70 10.37
N PHE A 267 3.08 -12.35 9.66
CA PHE A 267 3.46 -10.95 9.48
C PHE A 267 3.92 -10.64 8.05
N GLY A 268 3.89 -9.38 7.71
CA GLY A 268 4.51 -8.80 6.52
C GLY A 268 5.28 -7.55 6.91
N MET A 269 6.01 -7.00 5.95
CA MET A 269 6.71 -5.74 6.09
C MET A 269 6.36 -4.82 4.92
N ASP A 270 6.44 -3.51 5.12
CA ASP A 270 6.48 -2.61 3.99
C ASP A 270 7.73 -2.89 3.13
N SER A 271 7.63 -2.64 1.83
CA SER A 271 8.76 -2.87 0.90
C SER A 271 10.01 -2.07 1.25
N CYS A 272 9.88 -1.01 2.04
CA CYS A 272 11.01 -0.25 2.57
C CYS A 272 11.86 -1.05 3.57
N GLY A 273 11.26 -1.98 4.30
CA GLY A 273 11.94 -2.87 5.24
C GLY A 273 12.53 -4.14 4.62
N ALA A 274 12.34 -4.36 3.32
CA ALA A 274 12.72 -5.59 2.64
C ALA A 274 14.20 -5.96 2.80
N ASN A 275 15.10 -5.00 2.66
CA ASN A 275 16.56 -5.23 2.82
C ASN A 275 16.91 -5.77 4.19
N PHE A 276 16.41 -5.12 5.23
CA PHE A 276 16.65 -5.54 6.59
C PHE A 276 16.15 -6.96 6.86
N PHE A 277 14.96 -7.29 6.34
CA PHE A 277 14.38 -8.62 6.49
C PHE A 277 15.21 -9.68 5.73
N LEU A 278 15.68 -9.38 4.52
CA LEU A 278 16.56 -10.26 3.76
C LEU A 278 17.86 -10.55 4.52
N ASP A 279 18.47 -9.54 5.12
CA ASP A 279 19.72 -9.73 5.88
C ASP A 279 19.50 -10.60 7.13
N LEU A 280 18.39 -10.39 7.85
CA LEU A 280 17.99 -11.28 8.94
C LEU A 280 17.80 -12.73 8.47
N LEU A 281 17.13 -12.94 7.33
CA LEU A 281 16.91 -14.28 6.78
C LEU A 281 18.22 -14.95 6.34
N LYS A 282 19.18 -14.21 5.78
CA LYS A 282 20.52 -14.72 5.45
C LYS A 282 21.28 -15.19 6.72
N GLU A 283 21.26 -14.38 7.79
CA GLU A 283 21.84 -14.74 9.07
C GLU A 283 21.22 -16.03 9.65
N ARG A 284 19.91 -16.19 9.48
CA ARG A 284 19.15 -17.38 9.90
C ARG A 284 19.25 -18.55 8.92
N LYS A 285 19.81 -18.35 7.72
CA LYS A 285 19.86 -19.34 6.61
C LYS A 285 18.47 -19.78 6.13
N GLU A 286 17.51 -18.88 6.17
CA GLU A 286 16.09 -19.11 5.83
C GLU A 286 15.67 -18.38 4.53
N GLU A 287 16.57 -17.67 3.85
CA GLU A 287 16.28 -16.85 2.67
C GLU A 287 15.56 -17.62 1.56
N LYS A 288 15.92 -18.88 1.32
CA LYS A 288 15.28 -19.71 0.27
C LYS A 288 13.79 -19.96 0.51
N ARG A 289 13.37 -19.97 1.80
CA ARG A 289 11.98 -20.19 2.17
C ARG A 289 11.11 -18.95 1.90
N TYR A 290 11.65 -17.76 2.14
CA TYR A 290 10.89 -16.52 2.18
C TYR A 290 11.14 -15.59 0.99
N LEU A 291 12.27 -15.74 0.25
CA LEU A 291 12.68 -14.82 -0.82
C LEU A 291 11.55 -14.54 -1.83
N LYS A 292 10.78 -15.55 -2.20
CA LYS A 292 9.67 -15.40 -3.16
C LYS A 292 8.45 -14.60 -2.65
N PHE A 293 8.45 -14.23 -1.36
CA PHE A 293 7.39 -13.42 -0.74
C PHE A 293 7.88 -12.02 -0.38
N ILE A 294 9.12 -11.70 -0.69
CA ILE A 294 9.72 -10.39 -0.39
C ILE A 294 9.71 -9.58 -1.66
N GLU A 295 8.91 -8.53 -1.66
CA GLU A 295 8.83 -7.59 -2.78
C GLU A 295 9.73 -6.38 -2.49
N PRO A 296 10.62 -6.01 -3.42
CA PRO A 296 11.39 -4.78 -3.31
C PRO A 296 10.48 -3.58 -3.51
N CYS A 297 11.01 -2.36 -3.31
CA CYS A 297 10.28 -1.14 -3.54
C CYS A 297 9.73 -1.06 -4.97
N GLU A 298 8.42 -0.92 -5.11
CA GLU A 298 7.73 -0.90 -6.41
C GLU A 298 7.57 0.51 -7.01
N SER A 299 8.06 1.55 -6.33
CA SER A 299 7.89 2.96 -6.69
C SER A 299 8.34 3.25 -8.12
N LEU A 300 7.39 3.65 -8.98
CA LEU A 300 7.54 3.86 -10.41
C LEU A 300 8.07 2.66 -11.21
N LEU A 301 8.20 1.49 -10.59
CA LEU A 301 8.45 0.23 -11.27
C LEU A 301 7.12 -0.46 -11.62
N TYR A 302 6.23 -0.58 -10.63
CA TYR A 302 4.91 -1.20 -10.75
C TYR A 302 3.81 -0.34 -10.13
N SER A 303 4.15 0.52 -9.18
CA SER A 303 3.23 1.38 -8.44
C SER A 303 3.55 2.85 -8.62
N ILE A 304 2.56 3.71 -8.36
CA ILE A 304 2.71 5.16 -8.29
C ILE A 304 1.93 5.71 -7.10
N TYR A 305 2.30 6.90 -6.66
CA TYR A 305 1.52 7.68 -5.72
C TYR A 305 0.97 8.94 -6.39
N VAL A 306 -0.31 9.25 -6.09
CA VAL A 306 -0.99 10.48 -6.53
C VAL A 306 -1.53 11.21 -5.31
N ASN A 307 -1.16 12.47 -5.15
CA ASN A 307 -1.62 13.29 -4.04
C ASN A 307 -3.03 13.86 -4.29
N VAL A 308 -3.59 14.55 -3.29
CA VAL A 308 -4.94 15.15 -3.33
C VAL A 308 -5.12 16.17 -4.45
N GLU A 309 -4.05 16.81 -4.91
CA GLU A 309 -4.06 17.75 -6.04
C GLU A 309 -4.12 17.05 -7.41
N GLY A 310 -3.80 15.75 -7.48
CA GLY A 310 -3.71 14.99 -8.72
C GLY A 310 -2.29 14.92 -9.32
N LYS A 311 -1.26 15.20 -8.52
CA LYS A 311 0.14 15.12 -8.92
C LYS A 311 0.75 13.77 -8.63
N VAL A 312 1.52 13.22 -9.57
CA VAL A 312 2.22 11.93 -9.48
C VAL A 312 3.59 12.08 -8.82
N PHE A 313 3.90 11.16 -7.92
CA PHE A 313 5.20 11.01 -7.27
C PHE A 313 5.61 9.52 -7.24
N PRO A 314 6.89 9.18 -6.98
CA PRO A 314 7.33 7.80 -6.84
C PRO A 314 6.62 7.06 -5.71
N CYS A 315 6.50 7.67 -4.56
CA CYS A 315 5.73 7.19 -3.40
C CYS A 315 5.31 8.40 -2.53
N SER A 316 4.44 8.17 -1.57
CA SER A 316 3.93 9.23 -0.68
C SER A 316 5.01 9.91 0.17
N PHE A 317 6.15 9.26 0.41
CA PHE A 317 7.26 9.85 1.14
C PHE A 317 8.11 10.78 0.27
N MET A 318 8.09 10.61 -1.05
CA MET A 318 8.83 11.44 -2.00
C MET A 318 8.12 12.73 -2.38
N GLU A 319 6.87 12.90 -2.00
CA GLU A 319 6.16 14.16 -2.21
C GLU A 319 6.88 15.30 -1.50
N GLY A 320 7.25 16.34 -2.25
CA GLY A 320 7.97 17.50 -1.75
C GLY A 320 9.47 17.30 -1.53
N GLU A 321 10.06 16.17 -1.99
CA GLU A 321 11.48 15.88 -1.74
C GLU A 321 12.33 15.95 -3.01
N GLY A 322 13.45 16.65 -2.92
CA GLY A 322 14.48 16.70 -3.96
C GLY A 322 13.95 17.00 -5.37
N GLU A 323 14.27 16.14 -6.33
CA GLU A 323 13.78 16.24 -7.71
C GLU A 323 12.26 16.08 -7.83
N TRP A 324 11.62 15.55 -6.80
CA TRP A 324 10.18 15.36 -6.69
C TRP A 324 9.52 16.41 -5.76
N SER A 325 10.18 17.58 -5.56
CA SER A 325 9.55 18.75 -4.92
C SER A 325 8.23 19.12 -5.59
N GLU A 326 8.22 19.04 -6.94
CA GLU A 326 7.04 19.14 -7.78
C GLU A 326 6.77 17.79 -8.46
N GLY A 327 5.56 17.27 -8.30
CA GLY A 327 5.09 16.08 -9.00
C GLY A 327 4.81 16.33 -10.47
N ILE A 328 4.36 15.29 -11.20
CA ILE A 328 3.81 15.43 -12.55
C ILE A 328 2.30 15.63 -12.42
N ASP A 329 1.79 16.77 -12.88
CA ASP A 329 0.38 17.14 -12.76
C ASP A 329 -0.46 16.38 -13.80
N LEU A 330 -1.27 15.40 -13.35
CA LEU A 330 -2.20 14.65 -14.22
C LEU A 330 -3.38 15.49 -14.71
N LEU A 331 -3.61 16.66 -14.13
CA LEU A 331 -4.72 17.55 -14.50
C LEU A 331 -4.30 18.58 -15.54
N ASP A 332 -3.02 18.64 -15.87
CA ASP A 332 -2.54 19.46 -16.98
C ASP A 332 -3.24 19.05 -18.28
N SER A 333 -3.69 20.04 -19.03
CA SER A 333 -4.45 19.82 -20.28
C SER A 333 -3.62 19.16 -21.38
N SER A 334 -2.30 19.19 -21.30
CA SER A 334 -1.38 18.49 -22.22
C SER A 334 -1.26 17.00 -21.98
N ILE A 335 -1.72 16.50 -20.83
CA ILE A 335 -1.68 15.08 -20.50
C ILE A 335 -2.94 14.38 -21.02
N GLU A 336 -2.83 13.71 -22.17
CA GLU A 336 -3.89 12.93 -22.81
C GLU A 336 -3.62 11.42 -22.75
N CYS A 337 -2.34 11.01 -22.77
CA CYS A 337 -1.91 9.63 -22.74
C CYS A 337 -0.96 9.39 -21.56
N PHE A 338 -1.48 8.75 -20.51
CA PHE A 338 -0.70 8.48 -19.29
C PHE A 338 0.61 7.73 -19.57
N ARG A 339 0.55 6.67 -20.39
CA ARG A 339 1.75 5.88 -20.68
C ARG A 339 2.85 6.72 -21.30
N LYS A 340 2.54 7.47 -22.35
CA LYS A 340 3.54 8.23 -23.13
C LYS A 340 4.04 9.45 -22.36
N GLU A 341 3.15 10.19 -21.71
CA GLU A 341 3.44 11.53 -21.19
C GLU A 341 3.86 11.50 -19.71
N VAL A 342 3.47 10.43 -18.98
CA VAL A 342 3.80 10.27 -17.57
C VAL A 342 4.66 9.04 -17.35
N TRP A 343 4.21 7.84 -17.72
CA TRP A 343 4.92 6.59 -17.42
C TRP A 343 6.25 6.45 -18.16
N GLU A 344 6.35 6.98 -19.36
CA GLU A 344 7.57 7.03 -20.19
C GLU A 344 8.27 8.42 -20.16
N ASN A 345 7.88 9.31 -19.22
CA ASN A 345 8.52 10.59 -18.99
C ASN A 345 9.98 10.41 -18.51
N GLU A 346 10.89 11.25 -18.98
CA GLU A 346 12.33 11.17 -18.63
C GLU A 346 12.59 11.19 -17.12
N LYS A 347 11.81 11.95 -16.34
CA LYS A 347 11.91 11.99 -14.88
C LYS A 347 11.59 10.62 -14.27
N VAL A 348 10.57 9.93 -14.79
CA VAL A 348 10.17 8.58 -14.37
C VAL A 348 11.19 7.54 -14.82
N ILE A 349 11.67 7.64 -16.05
CA ILE A 349 12.72 6.75 -16.60
C ILE A 349 14.01 6.87 -15.79
N SER A 350 14.43 8.10 -15.47
CA SER A 350 15.61 8.35 -14.63
C SER A 350 15.48 7.70 -13.24
N TRP A 351 14.33 7.86 -12.59
CA TRP A 351 14.04 7.20 -11.31
C TRP A 351 14.16 5.67 -11.42
N ARG A 352 13.49 5.06 -12.42
CA ARG A 352 13.55 3.60 -12.65
C ARG A 352 14.97 3.11 -12.86
N ARG A 353 15.73 3.80 -13.73
CA ARG A 353 17.12 3.43 -14.01
C ARG A 353 17.96 3.41 -12.74
N ASN A 354 17.78 4.41 -11.88
CA ASN A 354 18.49 4.50 -10.60
C ASN A 354 18.03 3.40 -9.62
N ALA A 355 16.73 3.13 -9.54
CA ALA A 355 16.18 2.09 -8.68
C ALA A 355 16.67 0.69 -9.11
N ILE A 356 16.59 0.36 -10.39
CA ILE A 356 17.03 -0.93 -10.96
C ILE A 356 18.54 -1.10 -10.77
N LYS A 357 19.33 -0.03 -11.02
CA LYS A 357 20.77 -0.08 -10.78
C LYS A 357 21.10 -0.44 -9.33
N LYS A 358 20.45 0.21 -8.37
CA LYS A 358 20.65 -0.10 -6.95
C LYS A 358 20.22 -1.49 -6.58
N MET A 359 19.09 -1.98 -7.10
CA MET A 359 18.67 -3.38 -6.88
C MET A 359 19.74 -4.38 -7.32
N LYS A 360 20.35 -4.16 -8.48
CA LYS A 360 21.39 -5.04 -9.03
C LYS A 360 22.72 -4.96 -8.25
N GLU A 361 23.04 -3.81 -7.68
CA GLU A 361 24.28 -3.60 -6.92
C GLU A 361 24.23 -4.18 -5.50
N ILE A 362 23.11 -4.11 -4.82
CA ILE A 362 22.96 -4.48 -3.40
C ILE A 362 21.96 -5.59 -3.12
N GLY A 363 21.39 -6.19 -4.16
CA GLY A 363 20.49 -7.33 -4.08
C GLY A 363 19.06 -7.03 -3.64
N CYS A 364 18.75 -5.79 -3.26
CA CYS A 364 17.41 -5.27 -3.01
C CYS A 364 17.45 -3.74 -3.00
N ASN A 365 16.30 -3.10 -3.18
CA ASN A 365 16.19 -1.64 -3.18
C ASN A 365 16.53 -1.04 -1.83
N SER A 366 17.62 -0.29 -1.75
CA SER A 366 17.70 0.74 -0.72
C SER A 366 17.02 2.01 -1.24
N CYS A 367 16.20 2.63 -0.40
CA CYS A 367 15.63 3.93 -0.75
C CYS A 367 16.75 4.96 -0.95
N PRO A 368 16.78 5.73 -2.06
CA PRO A 368 17.82 6.71 -2.29
C PRO A 368 17.74 7.91 -1.35
N TYR A 369 16.59 8.12 -0.69
CA TYR A 369 16.29 9.31 0.10
C TYR A 369 16.15 9.03 1.58
N PHE A 370 15.63 7.87 1.96
CA PHE A 370 15.46 7.49 3.35
C PHE A 370 16.35 6.31 3.68
N THR A 371 17.21 6.50 4.65
CA THR A 371 17.89 5.36 5.28
C THR A 371 16.84 4.66 6.15
N ILE A 372 16.58 3.39 5.99
CA ILE A 372 15.50 2.65 6.66
C ILE A 372 16.10 1.50 7.47
#